data_66399c4252486f234d16345b4a7924c7
#
_entry.id   66399c4252486f234d16345b4a7924c7
#
_cell.length_a   1.000
_cell.length_b   1.000
_cell.length_c   1.000
_cell.angle_alpha   90.00
_cell.angle_beta   90.00
_cell.angle_gamma   90.00
#
_symmetry.space_group_name_H-M   'P 1'
#
loop_
_entity.id
_entity.type
_entity.pdbx_description
1 polymer ?
#
loop_
_entity_poly.entity_id
_entity_poly.type
_entity_poly.pdbx_seq_one_letter_code
_entity_poly.pdbx_strand_id
1 'polypeptide(L)'
;MLFRSKFGWKDVVLLERDQLTSGTTWHAAGLIGQLGATSTITKLRKYSLDLYKELEKTTGLSTGLKQNGAITVASSKARMQELLRQATTAQLSNVEVEVLNKERIKELYPVVKNEDLVGGVYMPKDGQADPVGVTNVLAKAAKMLGVQIFERSPVKKILVKNKRDRKSTRLNSSH
;
A
#
# COMPACT_ATOMS: atom_id res chain seq x y z
N MET A 1 -9.87 4.89 8.53
CA MET A 1 -11.18 5.56 8.46
C MET A 1 -12.09 4.92 7.44
N LEU A 2 -11.69 4.76 6.18
CA LEU A 2 -12.50 4.14 5.12
C LEU A 2 -13.15 2.81 5.54
N PHE A 3 -12.37 1.88 6.10
CA PHE A 3 -12.90 0.56 6.51
C PHE A 3 -13.94 0.65 7.64
N ARG A 4 -13.76 1.55 8.61
CA ARG A 4 -14.77 1.74 9.66
C ARG A 4 -16.10 2.15 9.06
N SER A 5 -16.11 3.09 8.12
CA SER A 5 -17.33 3.54 7.45
C SER A 5 -17.92 2.46 6.54
N LYS A 6 -17.09 1.70 5.81
CA LYS A 6 -17.54 0.51 5.06
C LYS A 6 -18.21 -0.53 5.95
N PHE A 7 -17.79 -0.67 7.20
CA PHE A 7 -18.41 -1.55 8.21
C PHE A 7 -19.58 -0.91 8.99
N GLY A 8 -20.09 0.21 8.53
CA GLY A 8 -21.29 0.85 9.09
C GLY A 8 -21.06 1.73 10.30
N TRP A 9 -19.79 2.04 10.65
CA TRP A 9 -19.53 3.01 11.70
C TRP A 9 -19.93 4.40 11.22
N LYS A 10 -20.77 5.09 12.01
CA LYS A 10 -21.17 6.49 11.82
C LYS A 10 -20.34 7.40 12.71
N ASP A 11 -20.39 8.68 12.45
CA ASP A 11 -19.69 9.72 13.23
C ASP A 11 -18.17 9.50 13.34
N VAL A 12 -17.58 9.01 12.26
CA VAL A 12 -16.12 8.78 12.18
C VAL A 12 -15.43 10.08 11.84
N VAL A 13 -14.47 10.48 12.69
CA VAL A 13 -13.67 11.69 12.52
C VAL A 13 -12.19 11.33 12.38
N LEU A 14 -11.49 11.99 11.45
CA LEU A 14 -10.03 11.98 11.34
C LEU A 14 -9.52 13.39 11.64
N LEU A 15 -8.59 13.48 12.56
CA LEU A 15 -7.88 14.73 12.86
C LEU A 15 -6.44 14.60 12.37
N GLU A 16 -6.03 15.47 11.45
CA GLU A 16 -4.66 15.56 10.96
C GLU A 16 -4.04 16.84 11.52
N ARG A 17 -2.82 16.71 12.06
CA ARG A 17 -2.11 17.81 12.67
C ARG A 17 -1.80 18.93 11.67
N ASP A 18 -1.35 18.54 10.49
CA ASP A 18 -1.00 19.45 9.39
C ASP A 18 -1.95 19.27 8.20
N GLN A 19 -1.42 18.95 7.05
CA GLN A 19 -2.17 18.57 5.86
C GLN A 19 -2.02 17.07 5.62
N LEU A 20 -3.02 16.45 5.01
CA LEU A 20 -2.88 15.08 4.54
C LEU A 20 -1.65 14.98 3.65
N THR A 21 -0.87 13.92 3.86
CA THR A 21 0.37 13.60 3.12
C THR A 21 1.61 14.42 3.47
N SER A 22 1.51 15.48 4.27
CA SER A 22 2.65 16.34 4.62
C SER A 22 3.72 15.67 5.50
N GLY A 23 3.41 14.53 6.12
CA GLY A 23 4.33 13.75 6.94
C GLY A 23 5.21 12.80 6.12
N THR A 24 5.24 11.53 6.51
CA THR A 24 6.07 10.49 5.85
C THR A 24 5.52 9.96 4.53
N THR A 25 4.27 10.22 4.23
CA THR A 25 3.59 9.67 3.04
C THR A 25 4.31 10.01 1.74
N TRP A 26 4.64 11.26 1.51
CA TRP A 26 5.26 11.72 0.27
C TRP A 26 6.72 11.25 0.10
N HIS A 27 7.35 10.74 1.16
CA HIS A 27 8.67 10.12 1.10
C HIS A 27 8.64 8.64 0.71
N ALA A 28 7.46 8.03 0.66
CA ALA A 28 7.34 6.61 0.35
C ALA A 28 7.70 6.34 -1.12
N ALA A 29 8.40 5.23 -1.36
CA ALA A 29 8.82 4.84 -2.72
C ALA A 29 7.66 4.45 -3.64
N GLY A 30 6.47 4.24 -3.11
CA GLY A 30 5.28 3.91 -3.89
C GLY A 30 5.28 2.50 -4.49
N LEU A 31 6.17 1.61 -4.07
CA LEU A 31 6.22 0.24 -4.59
C LEU A 31 5.03 -0.57 -4.10
N ILE A 32 4.32 -1.19 -5.04
CA ILE A 32 3.16 -2.03 -4.80
C ILE A 32 3.51 -3.46 -5.17
N GLY A 33 3.63 -4.33 -4.16
CA GLY A 33 3.93 -5.74 -4.34
C GLY A 33 2.86 -6.62 -3.73
N GLN A 34 2.46 -7.68 -4.43
CA GLN A 34 1.44 -8.62 -3.96
C GLN A 34 2.00 -9.69 -3.04
N LEU A 35 3.23 -10.16 -3.32
CA LEU A 35 3.85 -11.22 -2.54
C LEU A 35 4.30 -10.72 -1.16
N GLY A 36 3.88 -11.41 -0.12
CA GLY A 36 4.26 -11.17 1.28
C GLY A 36 4.99 -12.36 1.90
N ALA A 37 5.56 -12.15 3.08
CA ALA A 37 6.26 -13.20 3.82
C ALA A 37 5.32 -14.37 4.27
N THR A 38 4.03 -14.12 4.36
CA THR A 38 3.01 -15.11 4.73
C THR A 38 1.81 -15.03 3.78
N SER A 39 1.02 -16.11 3.72
CA SER A 39 -0.22 -16.13 2.94
C SER A 39 -1.21 -15.03 3.35
N THR A 40 -1.30 -14.73 4.63
CA THR A 40 -2.16 -13.65 5.15
C THR A 40 -1.73 -12.28 4.63
N ILE A 41 -0.43 -11.97 4.67
CA ILE A 41 0.11 -10.72 4.14
C ILE A 41 -0.07 -10.65 2.62
N THR A 42 0.11 -11.76 1.91
CA THR A 42 -0.13 -11.82 0.45
C THR A 42 -1.59 -11.52 0.13
N LYS A 43 -2.55 -12.12 0.85
CA LYS A 43 -3.99 -11.82 0.69
C LYS A 43 -4.30 -10.35 0.95
N LEU A 44 -3.74 -9.76 2.01
CA LEU A 44 -3.94 -8.36 2.35
C LEU A 44 -3.39 -7.42 1.26
N ARG A 45 -2.20 -7.68 0.76
CA ARG A 45 -1.58 -6.89 -0.32
C ARG A 45 -2.37 -6.97 -1.62
N LYS A 46 -2.81 -8.18 -2.00
CA LYS A 46 -3.67 -8.39 -3.17
C LYS A 46 -4.98 -7.60 -3.03
N TYR A 47 -5.64 -7.72 -1.87
CA TYR A 47 -6.84 -6.93 -1.58
C TYR A 47 -6.58 -5.42 -1.70
N SER A 48 -5.45 -4.92 -1.19
CA SER A 48 -5.11 -3.51 -1.28
C SER A 48 -4.95 -3.03 -2.73
N LEU A 49 -4.33 -3.84 -3.58
CA LEU A 49 -4.19 -3.54 -5.00
C LEU A 49 -5.55 -3.46 -5.71
N ASP A 50 -6.43 -4.43 -5.46
CA ASP A 50 -7.77 -4.45 -6.04
C ASP A 50 -8.62 -3.26 -5.51
N LEU A 51 -8.46 -2.93 -4.23
CA LEU A 51 -9.11 -1.77 -3.61
C LEU A 51 -8.69 -0.45 -4.29
N TYR A 52 -7.41 -0.26 -4.60
CA TYR A 52 -6.95 0.96 -5.27
C TYR A 52 -7.64 1.14 -6.63
N LYS A 53 -7.75 0.07 -7.42
CA LYS A 53 -8.48 0.10 -8.70
C LYS A 53 -9.97 0.41 -8.54
N GLU A 54 -10.61 -0.17 -7.53
CA GLU A 54 -12.02 0.10 -7.20
C GLU A 54 -12.20 1.57 -6.82
N LEU A 55 -11.31 2.07 -5.98
CA LEU A 55 -11.42 3.43 -5.47
C LEU A 55 -11.15 4.50 -6.54
N GLU A 56 -10.25 4.26 -7.50
CA GLU A 56 -10.09 5.17 -8.65
C GLU A 56 -11.41 5.34 -9.42
N LYS A 57 -12.09 4.21 -9.70
CA LYS A 57 -13.40 4.24 -10.38
C LYS A 57 -14.46 4.96 -9.56
N THR A 58 -14.50 4.71 -8.25
CA THR A 58 -15.54 5.25 -7.37
C THR A 58 -15.32 6.73 -7.09
N THR A 59 -14.08 7.16 -6.89
CA THR A 59 -13.76 8.53 -6.51
C THR A 59 -13.50 9.45 -7.69
N GLY A 60 -13.17 8.91 -8.86
CA GLY A 60 -12.71 9.67 -10.03
C GLY A 60 -11.34 10.33 -9.84
N LEU A 61 -10.58 9.95 -8.80
CA LEU A 61 -9.20 10.38 -8.57
C LEU A 61 -8.23 9.25 -8.91
N SER A 62 -7.02 9.59 -9.37
CA SER A 62 -5.98 8.60 -9.64
C SER A 62 -5.15 8.30 -8.40
N THR A 63 -4.83 7.03 -8.21
CA THR A 63 -3.79 6.56 -7.27
C THR A 63 -2.40 6.59 -7.91
N GLY A 64 -2.30 6.90 -9.20
CA GLY A 64 -1.07 6.76 -9.97
C GLY A 64 -0.63 5.30 -10.14
N LEU A 65 -1.53 4.32 -9.94
CA LEU A 65 -1.20 2.89 -10.04
C LEU A 65 -0.81 2.51 -11.46
N LYS A 66 0.43 2.02 -11.61
CA LYS A 66 0.98 1.46 -12.84
C LYS A 66 1.48 0.05 -12.55
N GLN A 67 0.86 -0.94 -13.17
CA GLN A 67 1.25 -2.35 -13.06
C GLN A 67 2.25 -2.67 -14.17
N ASN A 68 3.49 -2.28 -13.97
CA ASN A 68 4.61 -2.49 -14.88
C ASN A 68 5.50 -3.69 -14.48
N GLY A 69 5.05 -4.45 -13.49
CA GLY A 69 5.75 -5.60 -12.96
C GLY A 69 6.86 -5.25 -11.97
N ALA A 70 7.33 -6.28 -11.27
CA ALA A 70 8.49 -6.18 -10.38
C ALA A 70 9.37 -7.42 -10.50
N ILE A 71 10.68 -7.24 -10.56
CA ILE A 71 11.66 -8.31 -10.58
C ILE A 71 12.42 -8.30 -9.25
N THR A 72 12.47 -9.46 -8.61
CA THR A 72 13.35 -9.68 -7.45
C THR A 72 14.46 -10.64 -7.85
N VAL A 73 15.70 -10.20 -7.71
CA VAL A 73 16.88 -10.96 -8.15
C VAL A 73 17.58 -11.68 -7.00
N ALA A 74 18.33 -12.72 -7.34
CA ALA A 74 19.18 -13.48 -6.44
C ALA A 74 20.62 -13.51 -6.95
N SER A 75 21.55 -13.06 -6.13
CA SER A 75 22.99 -13.14 -6.36
C SER A 75 23.66 -14.36 -5.69
N SER A 76 22.87 -15.21 -5.03
CA SER A 76 23.35 -16.47 -4.43
C SER A 76 22.33 -17.60 -4.59
N LYS A 77 22.84 -18.85 -4.58
CA LYS A 77 21.98 -20.04 -4.62
C LYS A 77 20.99 -20.08 -3.44
N ALA A 78 21.43 -19.71 -2.24
CA ALA A 78 20.59 -19.68 -1.06
C ALA A 78 19.43 -18.67 -1.23
N ARG A 79 19.72 -17.48 -1.74
CA ARG A 79 18.67 -16.48 -2.05
C ARG A 79 17.71 -16.97 -3.13
N MET A 80 18.23 -17.65 -4.16
CA MET A 80 17.37 -18.22 -5.20
C MET A 80 16.41 -19.29 -4.65
N GLN A 81 16.88 -20.17 -3.77
CA GLN A 81 16.02 -21.16 -3.10
C GLN A 81 14.90 -20.50 -2.28
N GLU A 82 15.22 -19.41 -1.59
CA GLU A 82 14.21 -18.64 -0.86
C GLU A 82 13.16 -18.04 -1.81
N LEU A 83 13.59 -17.45 -2.93
CA LEU A 83 12.68 -16.90 -3.93
C LEU A 83 11.79 -17.98 -4.55
N LEU A 84 12.31 -19.16 -4.84
CA LEU A 84 11.52 -20.30 -5.33
C LEU A 84 10.43 -20.72 -4.33
N ARG A 85 10.76 -20.81 -3.04
CA ARG A 85 9.79 -21.09 -1.97
C ARG A 85 8.71 -20.00 -1.90
N GLN A 86 9.11 -18.72 -2.00
CA GLN A 86 8.16 -17.61 -2.04
C GLN A 86 7.26 -17.68 -3.27
N ALA A 87 7.80 -18.01 -4.44
CA ALA A 87 7.03 -18.20 -5.67
C ALA A 87 5.98 -19.30 -5.53
N THR A 88 6.33 -20.45 -4.93
CA THR A 88 5.38 -21.52 -4.63
C THR A 88 4.26 -21.02 -3.71
N THR A 89 4.60 -20.29 -2.65
CA THR A 89 3.61 -19.69 -1.73
C THR A 89 2.71 -18.68 -2.45
N ALA A 90 3.26 -17.91 -3.39
CA ALA A 90 2.50 -16.95 -4.19
C ALA A 90 1.45 -17.64 -5.06
N GLN A 91 1.82 -18.74 -5.72
CA GLN A 91 0.90 -19.55 -6.53
C GLN A 91 -0.27 -20.09 -5.72
N LEU A 92 -0.03 -20.56 -4.48
CA LEU A 92 -1.09 -20.99 -3.56
C LEU A 92 -2.07 -19.86 -3.18
N SER A 93 -1.65 -18.62 -3.35
CA SER A 93 -2.46 -17.42 -3.11
C SER A 93 -3.01 -16.80 -4.40
N ASN A 94 -2.93 -17.49 -5.53
CA ASN A 94 -3.29 -16.99 -6.85
C ASN A 94 -2.58 -15.67 -7.22
N VAL A 95 -1.30 -15.53 -6.83
CA VAL A 95 -0.42 -14.46 -7.29
C VAL A 95 0.39 -15.01 -8.45
N GLU A 96 0.32 -14.32 -9.58
CA GLU A 96 1.08 -14.67 -10.77
C GLU A 96 2.57 -14.38 -10.54
N VAL A 97 3.40 -15.39 -10.80
CA VAL A 97 4.84 -15.31 -10.61
C VAL A 97 5.54 -16.16 -11.67
N GLU A 98 6.58 -15.60 -12.28
CA GLU A 98 7.47 -16.26 -13.22
C GLU A 98 8.85 -16.39 -12.61
N VAL A 99 9.46 -17.59 -12.70
CA VAL A 99 10.85 -17.81 -12.28
C VAL A 99 11.76 -17.49 -13.46
N LEU A 100 12.75 -16.63 -13.22
CA LEU A 100 13.62 -16.11 -14.27
C LEU A 100 15.05 -16.65 -14.14
N ASN A 101 15.66 -17.01 -15.26
CA ASN A 101 17.11 -17.09 -15.40
C ASN A 101 17.69 -15.67 -15.65
N LYS A 102 19.01 -15.55 -15.62
CA LYS A 102 19.69 -14.26 -15.78
C LYS A 102 19.53 -13.64 -17.17
N GLU A 103 19.38 -14.47 -18.20
CA GLU A 103 19.15 -14.05 -19.58
C GLU A 103 17.76 -13.38 -19.69
N ARG A 104 16.74 -14.02 -19.13
CA ARG A 104 15.38 -13.48 -19.12
C ARG A 104 15.26 -12.20 -18.29
N ILE A 105 16.03 -12.07 -17.19
CA ILE A 105 16.13 -10.82 -16.43
C ILE A 105 16.69 -9.69 -17.30
N LYS A 106 17.72 -9.98 -18.08
CA LYS A 106 18.36 -9.00 -18.98
C LYS A 106 17.42 -8.56 -20.10
N GLU A 107 16.60 -9.45 -20.62
CA GLU A 107 15.56 -9.12 -21.61
C GLU A 107 14.49 -8.19 -21.05
N LEU A 108 13.97 -8.50 -19.84
CA LEU A 108 12.94 -7.70 -19.18
C LEU A 108 13.46 -6.35 -18.65
N TYR A 109 14.74 -6.31 -18.28
CA TYR A 109 15.37 -5.10 -17.74
C TYR A 109 16.76 -4.91 -18.34
N PRO A 110 16.89 -4.35 -19.54
CA PRO A 110 18.14 -4.29 -20.31
C PRO A 110 19.29 -3.54 -19.63
N VAL A 111 19.01 -2.64 -18.69
CA VAL A 111 20.06 -1.88 -17.99
C VAL A 111 20.65 -2.63 -16.80
N VAL A 112 20.09 -3.80 -16.42
CA VAL A 112 20.63 -4.56 -15.29
C VAL A 112 21.98 -5.20 -15.65
N LYS A 113 22.90 -5.19 -14.69
CA LYS A 113 24.12 -6.00 -14.73
C LYS A 113 23.78 -7.40 -14.20
N ASN A 114 23.94 -8.44 -15.01
CA ASN A 114 23.41 -9.78 -14.68
C ASN A 114 24.51 -10.86 -14.52
N GLU A 115 25.78 -10.50 -14.59
CA GLU A 115 26.91 -11.46 -14.55
C GLU A 115 26.98 -12.19 -13.20
N ASP A 116 26.67 -11.51 -12.13
CA ASP A 116 26.67 -12.01 -10.75
C ASP A 116 25.32 -12.53 -10.26
N LEU A 117 24.30 -12.57 -11.14
CA LEU A 117 22.98 -13.07 -10.81
C LEU A 117 22.91 -14.60 -11.04
N VAL A 118 22.21 -15.27 -10.13
CA VAL A 118 21.83 -16.69 -10.24
C VAL A 118 20.48 -16.85 -10.93
N GLY A 119 19.58 -15.89 -10.71
CA GLY A 119 18.23 -15.87 -11.26
C GLY A 119 17.36 -14.90 -10.50
N GLY A 120 16.03 -15.04 -10.62
CA GLY A 120 15.08 -14.19 -9.94
C GLY A 120 13.64 -14.64 -10.11
N VAL A 121 12.73 -13.82 -9.64
CA VAL A 121 11.28 -14.00 -9.84
C VAL A 121 10.67 -12.69 -10.34
N TYR A 122 9.71 -12.81 -11.23
CA TYR A 122 8.96 -11.70 -11.81
C TYR A 122 7.49 -11.81 -11.44
N MET A 123 6.95 -10.72 -10.96
CA MET A 123 5.52 -10.57 -10.65
C MET A 123 4.92 -9.53 -11.58
N PRO A 124 4.24 -9.96 -12.66
CA PRO A 124 3.77 -9.04 -13.72
C PRO A 124 2.71 -8.05 -13.26
N LYS A 125 1.97 -8.39 -12.21
CA LYS A 125 0.90 -7.53 -11.66
C LYS A 125 1.33 -6.63 -10.51
N ASP A 126 2.59 -6.70 -10.11
CA ASP A 126 3.20 -5.73 -9.21
C ASP A 126 3.47 -4.41 -9.95
N GLY A 127 3.78 -3.36 -9.24
CA GLY A 127 4.03 -2.07 -9.86
C GLY A 127 4.32 -0.96 -8.87
N GLN A 128 3.85 0.22 -9.20
CA GLN A 128 4.02 1.40 -8.38
C GLN A 128 2.75 2.23 -8.34
N ALA A 129 2.59 3.03 -7.30
CA ALA A 129 1.52 4.01 -7.16
C ALA A 129 2.08 5.32 -6.60
N ASP A 130 1.35 6.42 -6.76
CA ASP A 130 1.67 7.66 -6.10
C ASP A 130 1.16 7.64 -4.65
N PRO A 131 2.03 7.68 -3.63
CA PRO A 131 1.60 7.63 -2.23
C PRO A 131 0.67 8.78 -1.84
N VAL A 132 0.87 9.97 -2.42
CA VAL A 132 0.01 11.13 -2.22
C VAL A 132 -1.35 10.90 -2.87
N GLY A 133 -1.37 10.42 -4.11
CA GLY A 133 -2.58 10.05 -4.83
C GLY A 133 -3.39 8.99 -4.09
N VAL A 134 -2.75 7.89 -3.65
CA VAL A 134 -3.39 6.84 -2.85
C VAL A 134 -4.05 7.41 -1.60
N THR A 135 -3.34 8.27 -0.86
CA THR A 135 -3.89 8.87 0.37
C THR A 135 -5.11 9.75 0.06
N ASN A 136 -5.03 10.57 -0.99
CA ASN A 136 -6.14 11.44 -1.38
C ASN A 136 -7.37 10.65 -1.85
N VAL A 137 -7.16 9.57 -2.60
CA VAL A 137 -8.23 8.66 -3.03
C VAL A 137 -8.91 8.02 -1.82
N LEU A 138 -8.13 7.50 -0.86
CA LEU A 138 -8.65 6.92 0.38
C LEU A 138 -9.42 7.94 1.23
N ALA A 139 -8.91 9.17 1.32
CA ALA A 139 -9.57 10.26 2.05
C ALA A 139 -10.89 10.67 1.39
N LYS A 140 -10.91 10.81 0.04
CA LYS A 140 -12.14 11.12 -0.71
C LYS A 140 -13.18 10.02 -0.54
N ALA A 141 -12.79 8.76 -0.70
CA ALA A 141 -13.69 7.63 -0.51
C ALA A 141 -14.26 7.58 0.93
N ALA A 142 -13.44 7.88 1.94
CA ALA A 142 -13.91 7.96 3.31
C ALA A 142 -14.92 9.11 3.52
N LYS A 143 -14.65 10.29 2.95
CA LYS A 143 -15.59 11.43 2.97
C LYS A 143 -16.93 11.09 2.31
N MET A 144 -16.91 10.38 1.18
CA MET A 144 -18.13 9.91 0.49
C MET A 144 -18.99 8.98 1.38
N LEU A 145 -18.39 8.31 2.35
CA LEU A 145 -19.04 7.47 3.34
C LEU A 145 -19.36 8.20 4.67
N GLY A 146 -19.29 9.54 4.67
CA GLY A 146 -19.66 10.36 5.83
C GLY A 146 -18.54 10.61 6.84
N VAL A 147 -17.30 10.21 6.56
CA VAL A 147 -16.17 10.53 7.44
C VAL A 147 -15.84 12.02 7.37
N GLN A 148 -15.74 12.66 8.52
CA GLN A 148 -15.26 14.03 8.63
C GLN A 148 -13.74 14.04 8.77
N ILE A 149 -13.04 14.78 7.92
CA ILE A 149 -11.58 14.92 7.95
C ILE A 149 -11.24 16.39 8.20
N PHE A 150 -10.55 16.64 9.30
CA PHE A 150 -10.09 17.96 9.69
C PHE A 150 -8.58 18.01 9.64
N GLU A 151 -8.05 18.79 8.72
CA GLU A 151 -6.63 19.12 8.63
C GLU A 151 -6.29 20.30 9.56
N ARG A 152 -5.00 20.54 9.80
CA ARG A 152 -4.50 21.57 10.72
C ARG A 152 -5.17 21.52 12.09
N SER A 153 -5.40 20.30 12.56
CA SER A 153 -6.17 20.02 13.78
C SER A 153 -5.39 19.12 14.74
N PRO A 154 -4.31 19.65 15.35
CA PRO A 154 -3.47 18.88 16.26
C PRO A 154 -4.25 18.48 17.52
N VAL A 155 -4.16 17.20 17.88
CA VAL A 155 -4.72 16.68 19.14
C VAL A 155 -3.76 17.04 20.28
N LYS A 156 -4.18 17.87 21.23
CA LYS A 156 -3.39 18.26 22.40
C LYS A 156 -3.48 17.26 23.54
N LYS A 157 -4.66 16.72 23.78
CA LYS A 157 -4.91 15.85 24.93
C LYS A 157 -6.03 14.86 24.63
N ILE A 158 -5.83 13.62 25.06
CA ILE A 158 -6.88 12.59 25.07
C ILE A 158 -7.38 12.46 26.50
N LEU A 159 -8.68 12.67 26.71
CA LEU A 159 -9.31 12.55 28.01
C LEU A 159 -9.83 11.13 28.21
N VAL A 160 -9.21 10.41 29.13
CA VAL A 160 -9.56 9.02 29.45
C VAL A 160 -10.27 9.00 30.82
N LYS A 161 -11.45 8.38 30.88
CA LYS A 161 -12.18 8.11 32.12
C LYS A 161 -12.57 6.65 32.17
N ASN A 162 -12.28 5.95 33.27
CA ASN A 162 -12.59 4.53 33.44
C ASN A 162 -11.98 3.63 32.34
N LYS A 163 -10.71 3.85 31.97
CA LYS A 163 -9.99 3.14 30.88
C LYS A 163 -10.66 3.24 29.50
N ARG A 164 -11.56 4.20 29.30
CA ARG A 164 -12.18 4.48 28.00
C ARG A 164 -11.84 5.89 27.56
N ASP A 165 -11.48 6.05 26.28
CA ASP A 165 -11.37 7.38 25.67
C ASP A 165 -12.76 8.03 25.61
N ARG A 166 -12.87 9.20 26.17
CA ARG A 166 -14.13 9.95 26.20
C ARG A 166 -14.15 11.15 25.28
N LYS A 167 -13.00 11.80 25.04
CA LYS A 167 -12.95 13.04 24.27
C LYS A 167 -11.51 13.43 23.91
N SER A 168 -11.30 13.72 22.64
CA SER A 168 -10.09 14.42 22.18
C SER A 168 -10.33 15.93 22.18
N THR A 169 -9.38 16.69 22.72
CA THR A 169 -9.47 18.14 22.72
C THR A 169 -8.72 18.73 21.54
N ARG A 170 -9.46 19.37 20.65
CA ARG A 170 -8.96 20.10 19.49
C ARG A 170 -8.67 21.57 19.88
N LEU A 171 -7.63 22.18 19.31
CA LEU A 171 -7.54 23.63 19.24
C LEU A 171 -8.61 24.15 18.27
N ASN A 172 -9.51 25.02 18.75
CA ASN A 172 -10.24 25.87 17.86
C ASN A 172 -9.26 26.85 17.24
N SER A 173 -8.95 26.68 15.95
CA SER A 173 -8.39 27.77 15.17
C SER A 173 -9.54 28.75 14.88
N SER A 174 -9.84 29.62 15.85
CA SER A 174 -10.51 30.87 15.55
C SER A 174 -9.46 31.76 14.90
N HIS A 175 -9.52 31.88 13.60
CA HIS A 175 -9.34 33.07 12.73
C HIS A 175 -9.29 32.62 11.30
#